data_2d71b46707e8dc1f690f7829d4bb47bb
#
_entry.id   2d71b46707e8dc1f690f7829d4bb47bb
#
_cell.length_a   1.000
_cell.length_b   1.000
_cell.length_c   1.000
_cell.angle_alpha   90.00
_cell.angle_beta   90.00
_cell.angle_gamma   90.00
#
_symmetry.space_group_name_H-M   'P 1'
#
loop_
_entity.id
_entity.type
_entity.pdbx_description
1 polymer ?
#
loop_
_entity_poly.entity_id
_entity_poly.type
_entity_poly.pdbx_seq_one_letter_code
_entity_poly.pdbx_strand_id
1 'polypeptide(L)'
;VKDNGKIAGVRSDEEQYMIEAAARLYCRPEVSYSTQTYQVEGRSVLLVQIDESDRKPVYAKDEAGKYLAYLRIKDENILATPVHLRIWQQSESPQGELMEYTEREQLLLDLLEQNDRLSLNRYCRLARLSRRAAEHLLAKLIRYDIVEPVFEGHKFHFKLK
;
A
#
# COMPACT_ATOMS: atom_id res chain seq x y z
N VAL A 1 -12.05 -15.19 14.27
CA VAL A 1 -11.40 -14.85 15.57
C VAL A 1 -11.73 -13.39 15.85
N LYS A 2 -12.03 -13.05 17.12
CA LYS A 2 -12.27 -11.65 17.55
C LYS A 2 -10.95 -10.96 17.90
N ASP A 3 -10.94 -9.61 17.97
CA ASP A 3 -9.76 -8.81 18.28
C ASP A 3 -9.10 -9.17 19.62
N ASN A 4 -9.87 -9.68 20.56
CA ASN A 4 -9.36 -10.16 21.85
C ASN A 4 -8.84 -11.62 21.83
N GLY A 5 -8.65 -12.21 20.64
CA GLY A 5 -8.19 -13.58 20.45
C GLY A 5 -9.24 -14.67 20.66
N LYS A 6 -10.45 -14.34 21.10
CA LYS A 6 -11.53 -15.33 21.28
C LYS A 6 -11.97 -15.95 19.96
N ILE A 7 -12.04 -17.27 19.92
CA ILE A 7 -12.53 -18.01 18.75
C ILE A 7 -14.06 -17.88 18.70
N ALA A 8 -14.56 -17.20 17.67
CA ALA A 8 -15.99 -17.09 17.40
C ALA A 8 -16.50 -18.26 16.55
N GLY A 9 -15.65 -18.78 15.65
CA GLY A 9 -15.99 -19.76 14.62
C GLY A 9 -16.72 -19.14 13.44
N VAL A 10 -16.77 -19.88 12.34
CA VAL A 10 -17.66 -19.61 11.19
C VAL A 10 -18.98 -20.35 11.42
N ARG A 11 -20.09 -19.79 10.98
CA ARG A 11 -21.43 -20.31 11.27
C ARG A 11 -22.05 -21.05 10.08
N SER A 12 -21.66 -20.68 8.87
CA SER A 12 -22.21 -21.23 7.64
C SER A 12 -21.21 -21.10 6.48
N ASP A 13 -21.59 -21.59 5.32
CA ASP A 13 -20.82 -21.43 4.09
C ASP A 13 -20.91 -19.98 3.53
N GLU A 14 -21.74 -19.13 4.13
CA GLU A 14 -21.89 -17.72 3.72
C GLU A 14 -20.59 -16.94 3.87
N GLU A 15 -19.80 -17.20 4.91
CA GLU A 15 -18.50 -16.56 5.12
C GLU A 15 -17.54 -16.90 3.96
N GLN A 16 -17.56 -18.13 3.47
CA GLN A 16 -16.74 -18.52 2.33
C GLN A 16 -17.22 -17.84 1.04
N TYR A 17 -18.54 -17.76 0.82
CA TYR A 17 -19.10 -17.03 -0.30
C TYR A 17 -18.76 -15.53 -0.28
N MET A 18 -18.79 -14.91 0.90
CA MET A 18 -18.38 -13.50 1.06
C MET A 18 -16.92 -13.27 0.66
N ILE A 19 -16.02 -14.19 1.02
CA ILE A 19 -14.60 -14.12 0.65
C ILE A 19 -14.44 -14.24 -0.86
N GLU A 20 -15.12 -15.19 -1.48
CA GLU A 20 -15.10 -15.37 -2.94
C GLU A 20 -15.62 -14.13 -3.67
N ALA A 21 -16.74 -13.58 -3.22
CA ALA A 21 -17.29 -12.36 -3.78
C ALA A 21 -16.32 -11.18 -3.62
N ALA A 22 -15.69 -11.03 -2.46
CA ALA A 22 -14.70 -10.00 -2.21
C ALA A 22 -13.52 -10.10 -3.18
N ALA A 23 -12.95 -11.29 -3.36
CA ALA A 23 -11.80 -11.53 -4.20
C ALA A 23 -12.10 -11.31 -5.69
N ARG A 24 -13.27 -11.76 -6.18
CA ARG A 24 -13.60 -11.78 -7.61
C ARG A 24 -14.42 -10.58 -8.08
N LEU A 25 -15.39 -10.13 -7.28
CA LEU A 25 -16.33 -9.09 -7.70
C LEU A 25 -15.93 -7.70 -7.25
N TYR A 26 -15.24 -7.60 -6.11
CA TYR A 26 -14.90 -6.32 -5.50
C TYR A 26 -13.43 -5.95 -5.64
N CYS A 27 -12.54 -6.89 -6.01
CA CYS A 27 -11.12 -6.59 -6.28
C CYS A 27 -10.81 -6.52 -7.78
N ARG A 28 -9.86 -5.66 -8.14
CA ARG A 28 -9.26 -5.56 -9.48
C ARG A 28 -7.76 -5.33 -9.39
N PRO A 29 -6.90 -6.19 -10.01
CA PRO A 29 -7.28 -7.49 -10.56
C PRO A 29 -7.91 -8.40 -9.51
N GLU A 30 -8.50 -9.52 -9.97
CA GLU A 30 -9.00 -10.57 -9.07
C GLU A 30 -7.87 -11.07 -8.17
N VAL A 31 -8.20 -11.38 -6.93
CA VAL A 31 -7.22 -11.82 -5.91
C VAL A 31 -7.25 -13.35 -5.79
N SER A 32 -6.08 -13.97 -5.95
CA SER A 32 -5.92 -15.40 -5.70
C SER A 32 -5.85 -15.66 -4.19
N TYR A 33 -6.54 -16.68 -3.74
CA TYR A 33 -6.56 -17.09 -2.34
C TYR A 33 -6.80 -18.59 -2.22
N SER A 34 -6.43 -19.15 -1.08
CA SER A 34 -6.77 -20.51 -0.69
C SER A 34 -7.46 -20.51 0.69
N THR A 35 -8.26 -21.51 0.97
CA THR A 35 -8.97 -21.64 2.24
C THR A 35 -8.74 -23.01 2.86
N GLN A 36 -8.62 -23.04 4.17
CA GLN A 36 -8.54 -24.29 4.98
C GLN A 36 -9.44 -24.12 6.21
N THR A 37 -10.19 -25.17 6.53
CA THR A 37 -11.05 -25.19 7.70
C THR A 37 -10.44 -26.02 8.80
N TYR A 38 -10.37 -25.48 10.00
CA TYR A 38 -9.87 -26.15 11.21
C TYR A 38 -10.96 -26.23 12.27
N GLN A 39 -10.90 -27.29 13.07
CA GLN A 39 -11.72 -27.42 14.29
C GLN A 39 -10.90 -27.02 15.49
N VAL A 40 -11.28 -25.93 16.15
CA VAL A 40 -10.60 -25.41 17.34
C VAL A 40 -11.62 -25.15 18.44
N GLU A 41 -11.45 -25.78 19.59
CA GLU A 41 -12.38 -25.68 20.72
C GLU A 41 -13.85 -25.99 20.33
N GLY A 42 -14.05 -26.98 19.49
CA GLY A 42 -15.39 -27.38 19.02
C GLY A 42 -16.05 -26.39 18.05
N ARG A 43 -15.28 -25.46 17.48
CA ARG A 43 -15.75 -24.46 16.51
C ARG A 43 -14.97 -24.55 15.22
N SER A 44 -15.64 -24.36 14.10
CA SER A 44 -15.01 -24.28 12.79
C SER A 44 -14.33 -22.92 12.62
N VAL A 45 -13.05 -22.92 12.28
CA VAL A 45 -12.26 -21.73 11.96
C VAL A 45 -11.81 -21.82 10.51
N LEU A 46 -12.13 -20.83 9.72
CA LEU A 46 -11.69 -20.71 8.33
C LEU A 46 -10.39 -19.88 8.28
N LEU A 47 -9.31 -20.53 7.81
CA LEU A 47 -8.07 -19.86 7.45
C LEU A 47 -8.14 -19.45 5.98
N VAL A 48 -7.93 -18.18 5.70
CA VAL A 48 -7.84 -17.64 4.34
C VAL A 48 -6.41 -17.18 4.12
N GLN A 49 -5.74 -17.79 3.15
CA GLN A 49 -4.42 -17.38 2.73
C GLN A 49 -4.56 -16.64 1.40
N ILE A 50 -4.06 -15.42 1.36
CA ILE A 50 -4.09 -14.55 0.17
C ILE A 50 -2.66 -14.48 -0.36
N ASP A 51 -2.50 -14.84 -1.62
CA ASP A 51 -1.21 -14.78 -2.29
C ASP A 51 -0.87 -13.34 -2.69
N GLU A 52 0.41 -13.02 -2.71
CA GLU A 52 0.87 -11.73 -3.20
C GLU A 52 0.54 -11.60 -4.69
N SER A 53 -0.12 -10.53 -5.08
CA SER A 53 -0.49 -10.31 -6.48
C SER A 53 0.74 -9.91 -7.31
N ASP A 54 0.94 -10.57 -8.44
CA ASP A 54 1.95 -10.20 -9.45
C ASP A 54 1.62 -8.87 -10.13
N ARG A 55 0.34 -8.48 -10.09
CA ARG A 55 -0.15 -7.22 -10.68
C ARG A 55 -0.56 -6.26 -9.59
N LYS A 56 0.28 -5.25 -9.36
CA LYS A 56 0.01 -4.16 -8.40
C LYS A 56 -0.27 -2.85 -9.13
N PRO A 57 -1.11 -1.99 -8.57
CA PRO A 57 -1.89 -2.15 -7.34
C PRO A 57 -3.15 -3.01 -7.52
N VAL A 58 -3.56 -3.69 -6.46
CA VAL A 58 -4.89 -4.28 -6.36
C VAL A 58 -5.85 -3.20 -5.82
N TYR A 59 -6.93 -2.98 -6.54
CA TYR A 59 -7.97 -2.03 -6.16
C TYR A 59 -9.16 -2.76 -5.56
N ALA A 60 -9.71 -2.22 -4.49
CA ALA A 60 -10.97 -2.66 -3.91
C ALA A 60 -12.08 -1.65 -4.24
N LYS A 61 -13.28 -2.15 -4.55
CA LYS A 61 -14.46 -1.34 -4.83
C LYS A 61 -15.09 -0.88 -3.53
N ASP A 62 -15.26 0.42 -3.34
CA ASP A 62 -15.95 0.99 -2.20
C ASP A 62 -17.49 0.96 -2.37
N GLU A 63 -18.22 1.41 -1.34
CA GLU A 63 -19.68 1.47 -1.33
C GLU A 63 -20.24 2.39 -2.43
N ALA A 64 -19.51 3.40 -2.85
CA ALA A 64 -19.88 4.30 -3.96
C ALA A 64 -19.54 3.72 -5.34
N GLY A 65 -19.00 2.50 -5.40
CA GLY A 65 -18.60 1.83 -6.63
C GLY A 65 -17.23 2.28 -7.18
N LYS A 66 -16.47 3.06 -6.43
CA LYS A 66 -15.17 3.55 -6.83
C LYS A 66 -14.08 2.55 -6.44
N TYR A 67 -13.13 2.33 -7.33
CA TYR A 67 -11.99 1.46 -7.09
C TYR A 67 -10.83 2.23 -6.45
N LEU A 68 -10.42 1.82 -5.26
CA LEU A 68 -9.39 2.43 -4.45
C LEU A 68 -8.36 1.39 -4.02
N ALA A 69 -7.09 1.77 -3.95
CA ALA A 69 -6.03 0.90 -3.45
C ALA A 69 -5.69 1.28 -2.00
N TYR A 70 -5.35 0.26 -1.20
CA TYR A 70 -5.08 0.43 0.22
C TYR A 70 -3.74 -0.21 0.61
N LEU A 71 -3.17 0.31 1.68
CA LEU A 71 -2.01 -0.24 2.38
C LEU A 71 -2.46 -0.73 3.75
N ARG A 72 -1.98 -1.89 4.18
CA ARG A 72 -2.14 -2.33 5.56
C ARG A 72 -0.97 -1.82 6.38
N ILE A 73 -1.22 -0.90 7.31
CA ILE A 73 -0.22 -0.36 8.23
C ILE A 73 -0.69 -0.70 9.64
N LYS A 74 0.03 -1.60 10.30
CA LYS A 74 -0.38 -2.19 11.59
C LYS A 74 -1.81 -2.77 11.46
N ASP A 75 -2.77 -2.23 12.20
CA ASP A 75 -4.16 -2.68 12.20
C ASP A 75 -5.12 -1.80 11.38
N GLU A 76 -4.60 -0.87 10.58
CA GLU A 76 -5.40 0.06 9.79
C GLU A 76 -5.24 -0.15 8.28
N ASN A 77 -6.34 -0.02 7.55
CA ASN A 77 -6.34 0.05 6.09
C ASN A 77 -6.24 1.52 5.68
N ILE A 78 -5.08 1.92 5.17
CA ILE A 78 -4.79 3.30 4.79
C ILE A 78 -4.89 3.46 3.28
N LEU A 79 -5.60 4.48 2.82
CA LEU A 79 -5.72 4.76 1.39
C LEU A 79 -4.33 5.05 0.78
N ALA A 80 -3.99 4.33 -0.28
CA ALA A 80 -2.75 4.54 -1.01
C ALA A 80 -2.70 5.94 -1.63
N THR A 81 -1.59 6.64 -1.42
CA THR A 81 -1.37 7.95 -2.04
C THR A 81 -0.92 7.82 -3.50
N PRO A 82 -0.99 8.89 -4.32
CA PRO A 82 -0.45 8.88 -5.66
C PRO A 82 1.03 8.46 -5.74
N VAL A 83 1.84 8.71 -4.71
CA VAL A 83 3.23 8.25 -4.63
C VAL A 83 3.28 6.72 -4.61
N HIS A 84 2.47 6.06 -3.77
CA HIS A 84 2.40 4.59 -3.71
C HIS A 84 1.92 3.99 -5.03
N LEU A 85 0.90 4.58 -5.65
CA LEU A 85 0.41 4.12 -6.96
C LEU A 85 1.52 4.20 -8.03
N ARG A 86 2.34 5.25 -8.02
CA ARG A 86 3.48 5.38 -8.95
C ARG A 86 4.57 4.35 -8.68
N ILE A 87 4.88 4.06 -7.40
CA ILE A 87 5.85 3.02 -7.05
C ILE A 87 5.41 1.68 -7.64
N TRP A 88 4.16 1.29 -7.44
CA TRP A 88 3.63 0.03 -7.96
C TRP A 88 3.59 -0.03 -9.49
N GLN A 89 3.19 1.07 -10.16
CA GLN A 89 3.19 1.15 -11.62
C GLN A 89 4.59 1.06 -12.24
N GLN A 90 5.61 1.48 -11.50
CA GLN A 90 7.00 1.47 -11.95
C GLN A 90 7.78 0.23 -11.46
N SER A 91 7.21 -0.61 -10.62
CA SER A 91 7.89 -1.80 -10.07
C SER A 91 8.26 -2.85 -11.13
N GLU A 92 7.63 -2.80 -12.30
CA GLU A 92 7.95 -3.66 -13.45
C GLU A 92 9.22 -3.21 -14.21
N SER A 93 9.80 -2.06 -13.88
CA SER A 93 11.04 -1.61 -14.51
C SER A 93 12.21 -2.48 -14.05
N PRO A 94 13.07 -2.95 -14.98
CA PRO A 94 14.17 -3.85 -14.66
C PRO A 94 15.13 -3.21 -13.64
N GLN A 95 15.55 -3.99 -12.65
CA GLN A 95 16.64 -3.63 -11.75
C GLN A 95 17.90 -3.42 -12.60
N GLY A 96 18.56 -2.28 -12.43
CA GLY A 96 19.81 -1.94 -13.13
C GLY A 96 19.72 -0.75 -14.07
N GLU A 97 18.60 -0.05 -14.14
CA GLU A 97 18.56 1.26 -14.79
C GLU A 97 19.47 2.24 -14.03
N LEU A 98 20.34 2.92 -14.80
CA LEU A 98 21.13 4.04 -14.26
C LEU A 98 20.18 5.14 -13.80
N MET A 99 20.27 5.53 -12.54
CA MET A 99 19.52 6.64 -12.02
C MET A 99 20.09 7.94 -12.60
N GLU A 100 19.32 8.63 -13.44
CA GLU A 100 19.63 10.02 -13.74
C GLU A 100 19.51 10.84 -12.46
N TYR A 101 20.63 11.46 -12.07
CA TYR A 101 20.75 12.29 -10.90
C TYR A 101 20.86 13.74 -11.34
N THR A 102 19.79 14.50 -11.18
CA THR A 102 19.71 15.89 -11.57
C THR A 102 19.70 16.82 -10.34
N GLU A 103 19.77 18.12 -10.58
CA GLU A 103 19.64 19.13 -9.50
C GLU A 103 18.34 18.98 -8.69
N ARG A 104 17.30 18.39 -9.26
CA ARG A 104 16.01 18.17 -8.57
C ARG A 104 16.09 17.04 -7.55
N GLU A 105 16.76 15.96 -7.89
CA GLU A 105 17.03 14.87 -6.96
C GLU A 105 17.95 15.37 -5.82
N GLN A 106 19.02 16.11 -6.18
CA GLN A 106 19.91 16.72 -5.18
C GLN A 106 19.13 17.60 -4.20
N LEU A 107 18.32 18.51 -4.71
CA LEU A 107 17.52 19.40 -3.88
C LEU A 107 16.60 18.63 -2.92
N LEU A 108 16.00 17.51 -3.37
CA LEU A 108 15.16 16.68 -2.48
C LEU A 108 16.00 16.08 -1.35
N LEU A 109 17.17 15.56 -1.65
CA LEU A 109 18.06 14.97 -0.64
C LEU A 109 18.53 16.03 0.36
N ASP A 110 18.99 17.19 -0.11
CA ASP A 110 19.41 18.31 0.74
C ASP A 110 18.28 18.76 1.68
N LEU A 111 17.04 18.82 1.17
CA LEU A 111 15.87 19.16 1.97
C LEU A 111 15.55 18.08 3.00
N LEU A 112 15.74 16.81 2.69
CA LEU A 112 15.52 15.70 3.62
C LEU A 112 16.65 15.62 4.66
N GLU A 113 17.89 15.95 4.32
CA GLU A 113 19.01 16.06 5.28
C GLU A 113 18.78 17.19 6.30
N GLN A 114 18.26 18.34 5.84
CA GLN A 114 17.97 19.49 6.69
C GLN A 114 16.69 19.32 7.54
N ASN A 115 15.84 18.39 7.19
CA ASN A 115 14.56 18.14 7.85
C ASN A 115 14.42 16.66 8.13
N ASP A 116 14.29 16.28 9.37
CA ASP A 116 14.08 14.89 9.79
C ASP A 116 13.03 14.15 8.91
N ARG A 117 11.99 14.87 8.52
CA ARG A 117 10.94 14.37 7.61
C ARG A 117 10.21 15.50 6.89
N LEU A 118 9.70 15.22 5.69
CA LEU A 118 8.93 16.15 4.88
C LEU A 118 7.58 15.55 4.45
N SER A 119 6.50 16.31 4.56
CA SER A 119 5.25 15.97 3.87
C SER A 119 5.34 16.35 2.39
N LEU A 120 4.56 15.67 1.53
CA LEU A 120 4.49 16.00 0.10
C LEU A 120 4.19 17.49 -0.15
N ASN A 121 3.24 18.07 0.60
CA ASN A 121 2.88 19.49 0.44
C ASN A 121 4.01 20.44 0.82
N ARG A 122 4.76 20.12 1.88
CA ARG A 122 5.92 20.90 2.29
C ARG A 122 7.05 20.82 1.25
N TYR A 123 7.29 19.62 0.72
CA TYR A 123 8.25 19.41 -0.35
C TYR A 123 7.90 20.21 -1.60
N CYS A 124 6.65 20.11 -2.10
CA CYS A 124 6.19 20.91 -3.26
C CYS A 124 6.47 22.40 -3.10
N ARG A 125 6.21 22.94 -1.91
CA ARG A 125 6.39 24.37 -1.60
C ARG A 125 7.87 24.77 -1.57
N LEU A 126 8.71 23.99 -0.86
CA LEU A 126 10.14 24.30 -0.72
C LEU A 126 10.89 24.16 -2.05
N ALA A 127 10.60 23.12 -2.82
CA ALA A 127 11.24 22.87 -4.10
C ALA A 127 10.58 23.62 -5.27
N ARG A 128 9.48 24.35 -5.03
CA ARG A 128 8.69 25.03 -6.07
C ARG A 128 8.28 24.10 -7.21
N LEU A 129 7.92 22.87 -6.89
CA LEU A 129 7.51 21.84 -7.83
C LEU A 129 5.99 21.69 -7.88
N SER A 130 5.49 21.30 -9.06
CA SER A 130 4.13 20.82 -9.18
C SER A 130 3.98 19.51 -8.35
N ARG A 131 2.78 19.27 -7.84
CA ARG A 131 2.48 18.04 -7.08
C ARG A 131 2.87 16.77 -7.85
N ARG A 132 2.55 16.73 -9.16
CA ARG A 132 2.87 15.59 -10.03
C ARG A 132 4.38 15.34 -10.15
N ALA A 133 5.18 16.40 -10.27
CA ALA A 133 6.64 16.30 -10.35
C ALA A 133 7.23 15.82 -9.01
N ALA A 134 6.74 16.36 -7.89
CA ALA A 134 7.15 15.93 -6.56
C ALA A 134 6.81 14.46 -6.27
N GLU A 135 5.61 14.01 -6.64
CA GLU A 135 5.20 12.61 -6.53
C GLU A 135 6.10 11.68 -7.35
N HIS A 136 6.48 12.10 -8.56
CA HIS A 136 7.36 11.31 -9.42
C HIS A 136 8.77 11.18 -8.83
N LEU A 137 9.36 12.27 -8.34
CA LEU A 137 10.68 12.27 -7.72
C LEU A 137 10.71 11.41 -6.44
N LEU A 138 9.71 11.56 -5.57
CA LEU A 138 9.58 10.74 -4.37
C LEU A 138 9.45 9.24 -4.72
N ALA A 139 8.58 8.89 -5.67
CA ALA A 139 8.42 7.51 -6.09
C ALA A 139 9.72 6.94 -6.69
N LYS A 140 10.45 7.73 -7.47
CA LYS A 140 11.77 7.37 -8.02
C LYS A 140 12.74 7.05 -6.88
N LEU A 141 12.97 7.96 -5.93
CA LEU A 141 13.95 7.75 -4.86
C LEU A 141 13.55 6.65 -3.87
N ILE A 142 12.25 6.41 -3.67
CA ILE A 142 11.76 5.28 -2.87
C ILE A 142 12.10 3.95 -3.57
N ARG A 143 11.93 3.85 -4.89
CA ARG A 143 12.32 2.64 -5.65
C ARG A 143 13.80 2.34 -5.60
N TYR A 144 14.65 3.36 -5.53
CA TYR A 144 16.10 3.20 -5.35
C TYR A 144 16.52 3.02 -3.87
N ASP A 145 15.55 2.85 -2.98
CA ASP A 145 15.79 2.58 -1.55
C ASP A 145 16.55 3.70 -0.81
N ILE A 146 16.46 4.93 -1.33
CA ILE A 146 17.13 6.13 -0.78
C ILE A 146 16.19 6.89 0.17
N VAL A 147 14.90 6.89 -0.14
CA VAL A 147 13.85 7.56 0.64
C VAL A 147 12.81 6.53 1.08
N GLU A 148 12.28 6.69 2.27
CA GLU A 148 11.17 5.85 2.75
C GLU A 148 9.96 6.68 3.16
N PRO A 149 8.72 6.18 2.89
CA PRO A 149 7.50 6.77 3.39
C PRO A 149 7.28 6.33 4.84
N VAL A 150 6.93 7.28 5.70
CA VAL A 150 6.56 7.05 7.11
C VAL A 150 5.14 7.54 7.32
N PHE A 151 4.28 6.69 7.88
CA PHE A 151 2.91 7.04 8.23
C PHE A 151 2.83 7.41 9.71
N GLU A 152 2.51 8.66 9.99
CA GLU A 152 2.40 9.20 11.34
C GLU A 152 1.37 10.33 11.39
N GLY A 153 0.57 10.38 12.45
CA GLY A 153 -0.47 11.41 12.61
C GLY A 153 -1.48 11.39 11.46
N HIS A 154 -1.87 10.20 10.97
CA HIS A 154 -2.77 9.99 9.83
C HIS A 154 -2.31 10.62 8.50
N LYS A 155 -0.98 10.82 8.34
CA LYS A 155 -0.38 11.40 7.13
C LYS A 155 0.92 10.70 6.78
N PHE A 156 1.21 10.65 5.47
CA PHE A 156 2.51 10.21 4.99
C PHE A 156 3.51 11.36 5.00
N HIS A 157 4.68 11.06 5.55
CA HIS A 157 5.90 11.83 5.49
C HIS A 157 6.98 11.03 4.79
N PHE A 158 8.02 11.67 4.36
CA PHE A 158 9.15 11.07 3.67
C PHE A 158 10.42 11.45 4.40
N LYS A 159 11.34 10.51 4.55
CA LYS A 159 12.66 10.73 5.15
C LYS A 159 13.71 9.95 4.40
N LEU A 160 14.98 10.25 4.63
CA LEU A 160 16.10 9.42 4.18
C LEU A 160 16.06 8.07 4.91
N LYS A 161 16.46 7.03 4.23
CA LYS A 161 16.55 5.68 4.78
C LYS A 161 17.85 5.45 5.54
#